data_a411cdcef56a18349a1316c0acffbe1b
#
_entry.id   a411cdcef56a18349a1316c0acffbe1b
#
_cell.length_a   1.000
_cell.length_b   1.000
_cell.length_c   1.000
_cell.angle_alpha   90.00
_cell.angle_beta   90.00
_cell.angle_gamma   90.00
#
_symmetry.space_group_name_H-M   'P 1'
#
loop_
_entity.id
_entity.type
_entity.pdbx_description
1 polymer ?
#
loop_
_entity_poly.entity_id
_entity_poly.type
_entity_poly.pdbx_seq_one_letter_code
_entity_poly.pdbx_strand_id
1 'polypeptide(L)'
;MNARRFEGRVAVVTGAASGIGRATARAFAAEGAAVVLADVNVGRSADAQAEIAATGGRALAQRCDVSSDADVEALAAATTAAFGAVDILMNNAGVMLRGPLEKMPISDWQWIMDINFLGAVRAVRAFLPAMLARGSGHIVNTASIGGLIGGRPHSAGYSASKFALVGFSETLAVHAGSRGVGVSVLCPGGVRTNLTEQIRLSDAAEGPEGYGLEEAFGPDAVEPEAAAAQVLDAVVERRFLVLTDPRHQKMLERRVSDLDAWVAARAAAGAARG
;
A
#
# COMPACT_ATOMS: atom_id res chain seq x y z
N MET A 1 5.57 11.75 30.20
CA MET A 1 5.74 10.85 29.05
C MET A 1 4.38 10.75 28.37
N ASN A 2 4.27 11.16 27.11
CA ASN A 2 3.01 10.96 26.38
C ASN A 2 2.74 9.46 26.26
N ALA A 3 1.49 9.04 26.51
CA ALA A 3 1.09 7.65 26.32
C ALA A 3 1.32 7.24 24.86
N ARG A 4 1.95 6.08 24.63
CA ARG A 4 2.16 5.53 23.29
C ARG A 4 0.81 5.13 22.70
N ARG A 5 0.48 5.64 21.52
CA ARG A 5 -0.85 5.49 20.90
C ARG A 5 -1.25 4.04 20.60
N PHE A 6 -0.27 3.18 20.37
CA PHE A 6 -0.45 1.78 19.98
C PHE A 6 0.12 0.78 21.00
N GLU A 7 0.29 1.20 22.26
CA GLU A 7 0.78 0.31 23.32
C GLU A 7 -0.12 -0.94 23.44
N GLY A 8 0.49 -2.11 23.42
CA GLY A 8 -0.21 -3.40 23.50
C GLY A 8 -0.95 -3.84 22.22
N ARG A 9 -0.90 -3.07 21.14
CA ARG A 9 -1.48 -3.44 19.84
C ARG A 9 -0.52 -4.30 19.02
N VAL A 10 -1.09 -5.08 18.10
CA VAL A 10 -0.36 -5.91 17.13
C VAL A 10 -0.64 -5.39 15.73
N ALA A 11 0.43 -5.00 15.00
CA ALA A 11 0.34 -4.54 13.62
C ALA A 11 1.04 -5.52 12.68
N VAL A 12 0.38 -5.91 11.60
CA VAL A 12 0.96 -6.67 10.48
C VAL A 12 1.12 -5.73 9.31
N VAL A 13 2.33 -5.65 8.74
CA VAL A 13 2.63 -4.81 7.58
C VAL A 13 3.21 -5.67 6.47
N THR A 14 2.56 -5.73 5.30
CA THR A 14 3.09 -6.39 4.11
C THR A 14 3.93 -5.42 3.28
N GLY A 15 4.96 -5.94 2.58
CA GLY A 15 5.93 -5.08 1.89
C GLY A 15 6.76 -4.25 2.87
N ALA A 16 7.09 -4.82 4.04
CA ALA A 16 7.70 -4.12 5.16
C ALA A 16 9.23 -4.03 5.10
N ALA A 17 9.87 -4.62 4.07
CA ALA A 17 11.31 -4.58 3.90
C ALA A 17 11.84 -3.22 3.43
N SER A 18 11.00 -2.35 2.88
CA SER A 18 11.44 -1.05 2.32
C SER A 18 10.32 0.01 2.31
N GLY A 19 10.69 1.24 1.96
CA GLY A 19 9.78 2.34 1.66
C GLY A 19 8.72 2.61 2.73
N ILE A 20 7.49 2.86 2.29
CA ILE A 20 6.36 3.18 3.19
C ILE A 20 6.10 2.08 4.21
N GLY A 21 6.18 0.80 3.79
CA GLY A 21 5.94 -0.34 4.69
C GLY A 21 6.92 -0.37 5.86
N ARG A 22 8.24 -0.26 5.58
CA ARG A 22 9.29 -0.23 6.61
C ARG A 22 9.13 0.98 7.53
N ALA A 23 8.91 2.16 6.97
CA ALA A 23 8.72 3.38 7.75
C ALA A 23 7.49 3.27 8.67
N THR A 24 6.37 2.74 8.16
CA THR A 24 5.14 2.56 8.95
C THR A 24 5.32 1.50 10.04
N ALA A 25 6.00 0.39 9.75
CA ALA A 25 6.30 -0.64 10.74
C ALA A 25 7.13 -0.07 11.90
N ARG A 26 8.18 0.71 11.60
CA ARG A 26 8.99 1.40 12.60
C ARG A 26 8.18 2.41 13.41
N ALA A 27 7.31 3.17 12.76
CA ALA A 27 6.46 4.15 13.43
C ALA A 27 5.47 3.49 14.39
N PHE A 28 4.81 2.38 14.00
CA PHE A 28 3.97 1.60 14.91
C PHE A 28 4.74 1.05 16.11
N ALA A 29 5.95 0.50 15.89
CA ALA A 29 6.78 -0.02 16.96
C ALA A 29 7.23 1.08 17.92
N ALA A 30 7.61 2.26 17.44
CA ALA A 30 7.98 3.41 18.26
C ALA A 30 6.81 3.90 19.15
N GLU A 31 5.58 3.72 18.67
CA GLU A 31 4.34 4.03 19.41
C GLU A 31 3.81 2.84 20.25
N GLY A 32 4.61 1.78 20.42
CA GLY A 32 4.35 0.69 21.37
C GLY A 32 3.71 -0.56 20.81
N ALA A 33 3.42 -0.62 19.51
CA ALA A 33 2.91 -1.85 18.90
C ALA A 33 3.96 -2.96 18.83
N ALA A 34 3.52 -4.21 18.89
CA ALA A 34 4.27 -5.34 18.36
C ALA A 34 4.02 -5.42 16.85
N VAL A 35 5.08 -5.58 16.04
CA VAL A 35 4.97 -5.46 14.59
C VAL A 35 5.44 -6.72 13.89
N VAL A 36 4.66 -7.23 12.92
CA VAL A 36 5.09 -8.28 12.00
C VAL A 36 5.46 -7.66 10.66
N LEU A 37 6.70 -7.87 10.26
CA LEU A 37 7.31 -7.38 9.03
C LEU A 37 7.22 -8.48 7.97
N ALA A 38 6.17 -8.44 7.15
CA ALA A 38 5.91 -9.44 6.12
C ALA A 38 6.45 -8.98 4.76
N ASP A 39 7.41 -9.72 4.20
CA ASP A 39 8.01 -9.39 2.90
C ASP A 39 8.64 -10.62 2.25
N VAL A 40 8.82 -10.60 0.94
CA VAL A 40 9.59 -11.60 0.20
C VAL A 40 11.10 -11.44 0.44
N ASN A 41 11.57 -10.24 0.76
CA ASN A 41 12.97 -9.94 1.04
C ASN A 41 13.29 -10.16 2.53
N VAL A 42 13.68 -11.40 2.84
CA VAL A 42 13.98 -11.83 4.21
C VAL A 42 15.12 -11.04 4.85
N GLY A 43 16.18 -10.72 4.08
CA GLY A 43 17.32 -9.98 4.59
C GLY A 43 16.94 -8.57 5.06
N ARG A 44 16.31 -7.78 4.20
CA ARG A 44 15.86 -6.42 4.55
C ARG A 44 14.81 -6.42 5.68
N SER A 45 13.97 -7.46 5.77
CA SER A 45 13.01 -7.59 6.88
C SER A 45 13.71 -7.88 8.19
N ALA A 46 14.77 -8.71 8.19
CA ALA A 46 15.59 -8.99 9.37
C ALA A 46 16.33 -7.73 9.83
N ASP A 47 16.87 -6.92 8.93
CA ASP A 47 17.48 -5.63 9.25
C ASP A 47 16.48 -4.68 9.93
N ALA A 48 15.26 -4.57 9.38
CA ALA A 48 14.21 -3.75 9.97
C ALA A 48 13.77 -4.27 11.35
N GLN A 49 13.72 -5.58 11.54
CA GLN A 49 13.47 -6.18 12.86
C GLN A 49 14.55 -5.82 13.86
N ALA A 50 15.83 -5.91 13.48
CA ALA A 50 16.95 -5.57 14.33
C ALA A 50 16.94 -4.08 14.73
N GLU A 51 16.62 -3.18 13.80
CA GLU A 51 16.45 -1.74 14.07
C GLU A 51 15.35 -1.46 15.11
N ILE A 52 14.19 -2.12 14.96
CA ILE A 52 13.10 -1.99 15.94
C ILE A 52 13.51 -2.53 17.29
N ALA A 53 14.19 -3.68 17.35
CA ALA A 53 14.66 -4.29 18.58
C ALA A 53 15.71 -3.41 19.29
N ALA A 54 16.60 -2.75 18.55
CA ALA A 54 17.61 -1.83 19.09
C ALA A 54 17.00 -0.63 19.82
N THR A 55 15.77 -0.25 19.49
CA THR A 55 15.00 0.81 20.18
C THR A 55 14.06 0.27 21.27
N GLY A 56 14.15 -1.02 21.61
CA GLY A 56 13.32 -1.68 22.63
C GLY A 56 11.91 -2.04 22.13
N GLY A 57 11.64 -1.94 20.82
CA GLY A 57 10.39 -2.38 20.20
C GLY A 57 10.33 -3.89 20.00
N ARG A 58 9.13 -4.43 19.78
CA ARG A 58 8.89 -5.85 19.50
C ARG A 58 8.56 -6.03 18.02
N ALA A 59 9.33 -6.84 17.32
CA ALA A 59 9.09 -7.13 15.92
C ALA A 59 9.39 -8.60 15.58
N LEU A 60 8.69 -9.11 14.56
CA LEU A 60 8.89 -10.42 13.95
C LEU A 60 9.00 -10.25 12.43
N ALA A 61 10.12 -10.63 11.84
CA ALA A 61 10.25 -10.74 10.39
C ALA A 61 9.69 -12.08 9.91
N GLN A 62 8.77 -12.05 8.96
CA GLN A 62 8.13 -13.24 8.40
C GLN A 62 8.20 -13.17 6.88
N ARG A 63 8.79 -14.19 6.23
CA ARG A 63 8.72 -14.30 4.78
C ARG A 63 7.26 -14.45 4.35
N CYS A 64 6.82 -13.63 3.40
CA CYS A 64 5.48 -13.72 2.84
C CYS A 64 5.46 -13.18 1.41
N ASP A 65 5.12 -14.04 0.46
CA ASP A 65 4.69 -13.64 -0.87
C ASP A 65 3.17 -13.48 -0.84
N VAL A 66 2.68 -12.25 -0.99
CA VAL A 66 1.23 -11.95 -0.94
C VAL A 66 0.44 -12.57 -2.09
N SER A 67 1.11 -13.04 -3.15
CA SER A 67 0.47 -13.79 -4.24
C SER A 67 0.24 -15.27 -3.92
N SER A 68 0.79 -15.76 -2.79
CA SER A 68 0.65 -17.14 -2.30
C SER A 68 -0.35 -17.23 -1.15
N ASP A 69 -1.44 -17.97 -1.33
CA ASP A 69 -2.41 -18.24 -0.26
C ASP A 69 -1.73 -18.90 0.95
N ALA A 70 -0.83 -19.88 0.71
CA ALA A 70 -0.11 -20.59 1.75
C ALA A 70 0.80 -19.67 2.58
N ASP A 71 1.51 -18.72 1.94
CA ASP A 71 2.36 -17.78 2.63
C ASP A 71 1.53 -16.82 3.52
N VAL A 72 0.37 -16.37 3.03
CA VAL A 72 -0.53 -15.49 3.80
C VAL A 72 -1.16 -16.24 4.99
N GLU A 73 -1.54 -17.50 4.82
CA GLU A 73 -2.01 -18.35 5.92
C GLU A 73 -0.91 -18.58 6.96
N ALA A 74 0.33 -18.85 6.52
CA ALA A 74 1.48 -18.98 7.40
C ALA A 74 1.80 -17.69 8.16
N LEU A 75 1.66 -16.53 7.49
CA LEU A 75 1.79 -15.21 8.13
C LEU A 75 0.76 -15.04 9.26
N ALA A 76 -0.50 -15.37 9.01
CA ALA A 76 -1.55 -15.26 10.02
C ALA A 76 -1.29 -16.19 11.22
N ALA A 77 -0.88 -17.43 10.98
CA ALA A 77 -0.54 -18.39 12.00
C ALA A 77 0.68 -17.94 12.85
N ALA A 78 1.77 -17.51 12.20
CA ALA A 78 2.97 -17.04 12.87
C ALA A 78 2.69 -15.78 13.71
N THR A 79 1.89 -14.85 13.21
CA THR A 79 1.49 -13.65 13.95
C THR A 79 0.70 -13.99 15.20
N THR A 80 -0.29 -14.88 15.06
CA THR A 80 -1.11 -15.32 16.20
C THR A 80 -0.28 -16.05 17.26
N ALA A 81 0.65 -16.88 16.84
CA ALA A 81 1.54 -17.60 17.77
C ALA A 81 2.49 -16.66 18.53
N ALA A 82 3.01 -15.62 17.86
CA ALA A 82 3.99 -14.72 18.46
C ALA A 82 3.35 -13.62 19.33
N PHE A 83 2.23 -13.06 18.91
CA PHE A 83 1.67 -11.84 19.51
C PHE A 83 0.17 -11.91 19.81
N GLY A 84 -0.51 -12.99 19.42
CA GLY A 84 -1.95 -13.15 19.61
C GLY A 84 -2.75 -12.44 18.50
N ALA A 85 -3.80 -11.72 18.90
CA ALA A 85 -4.75 -11.14 17.96
C ALA A 85 -4.20 -9.89 17.27
N VAL A 86 -4.41 -9.81 15.94
CA VAL A 86 -4.01 -8.66 15.13
C VAL A 86 -5.01 -7.51 15.29
N ASP A 87 -4.51 -6.32 15.62
CA ASP A 87 -5.31 -5.09 15.72
C ASP A 87 -5.26 -4.27 14.44
N ILE A 88 -4.11 -4.27 13.76
CA ILE A 88 -3.90 -3.46 12.56
C ILE A 88 -3.31 -4.35 11.47
N LEU A 89 -3.95 -4.33 10.29
CA LEU A 89 -3.43 -4.94 9.07
C LEU A 89 -3.12 -3.85 8.06
N MET A 90 -1.87 -3.70 7.66
CA MET A 90 -1.49 -2.82 6.55
C MET A 90 -1.09 -3.64 5.33
N ASN A 91 -1.95 -3.65 4.33
CA ASN A 91 -1.69 -4.19 3.00
C ASN A 91 -0.92 -3.14 2.20
N ASN A 92 0.41 -3.26 2.20
CA ASN A 92 1.28 -2.29 1.56
C ASN A 92 2.15 -2.92 0.46
N ALA A 93 2.33 -4.23 0.44
CA ALA A 93 3.04 -4.91 -0.63
C ALA A 93 2.48 -4.51 -2.00
N GLY A 94 3.38 -4.18 -2.92
CA GLY A 94 2.98 -3.77 -4.26
C GLY A 94 4.18 -3.57 -5.18
N VAL A 95 3.89 -3.70 -6.47
CA VAL A 95 4.86 -3.62 -7.56
C VAL A 95 4.36 -2.66 -8.63
N MET A 96 5.25 -2.25 -9.53
CA MET A 96 4.93 -1.37 -10.65
C MET A 96 5.06 -2.10 -11.98
N LEU A 97 4.13 -1.84 -12.89
CA LEU A 97 4.15 -2.31 -14.27
C LEU A 97 4.09 -1.11 -15.20
N ARG A 98 4.99 -1.06 -16.16
CA ARG A 98 5.07 -0.02 -17.18
C ARG A 98 5.20 -0.64 -18.56
N GLY A 99 4.61 -0.02 -19.55
CA GLY A 99 4.72 -0.41 -20.94
C GLY A 99 3.56 0.07 -21.79
N PRO A 100 3.68 0.01 -23.11
CA PRO A 100 2.61 0.32 -24.05
C PRO A 100 1.42 -0.61 -23.84
N LEU A 101 0.23 -0.06 -23.75
CA LEU A 101 -1.00 -0.83 -23.47
C LEU A 101 -1.20 -1.97 -24.48
N GLU A 102 -0.98 -1.68 -25.75
CA GLU A 102 -1.19 -2.61 -26.88
C GLU A 102 -0.16 -3.74 -26.96
N LYS A 103 0.98 -3.60 -26.26
CA LYS A 103 2.04 -4.62 -26.21
C LYS A 103 2.06 -5.40 -24.89
N MET A 104 1.25 -5.00 -23.92
CA MET A 104 1.25 -5.58 -22.57
C MET A 104 0.55 -6.95 -22.56
N PRO A 105 1.28 -8.07 -22.37
CA PRO A 105 0.69 -9.40 -22.38
C PRO A 105 -0.25 -9.61 -21.17
N ILE A 106 -1.25 -10.47 -21.32
CA ILE A 106 -2.21 -10.79 -20.24
C ILE A 106 -1.51 -11.31 -18.98
N SER A 107 -0.40 -12.02 -19.12
CA SER A 107 0.40 -12.49 -17.98
C SER A 107 0.92 -11.35 -17.08
N ASP A 108 1.26 -10.19 -17.65
CA ASP A 108 1.70 -9.03 -16.89
C ASP A 108 0.53 -8.37 -16.15
N TRP A 109 -0.66 -8.34 -16.77
CA TRP A 109 -1.89 -7.92 -16.11
C TRP A 109 -2.23 -8.83 -14.93
N GLN A 110 -2.16 -10.14 -15.13
CA GLN A 110 -2.38 -11.13 -14.07
C GLN A 110 -1.40 -10.94 -12.92
N TRP A 111 -0.10 -10.79 -13.24
CA TRP A 111 0.94 -10.59 -12.24
C TRP A 111 0.71 -9.36 -11.36
N ILE A 112 0.43 -8.20 -11.98
CA ILE A 112 0.25 -6.98 -11.18
C ILE A 112 -1.05 -7.00 -10.37
N MET A 113 -2.12 -7.57 -10.92
CA MET A 113 -3.38 -7.75 -10.21
C MET A 113 -3.25 -8.72 -9.04
N ASP A 114 -2.48 -9.78 -9.23
CA ASP A 114 -2.30 -10.82 -8.21
C ASP A 114 -1.54 -10.27 -6.99
N ILE A 115 -0.54 -9.43 -7.20
CA ILE A 115 0.21 -8.81 -6.10
C ILE A 115 -0.54 -7.60 -5.53
N ASN A 116 -0.85 -6.60 -6.36
CA ASN A 116 -1.34 -5.29 -5.88
C ASN A 116 -2.78 -5.30 -5.36
N PHE A 117 -3.60 -6.23 -5.84
CA PHE A 117 -5.01 -6.32 -5.50
C PHE A 117 -5.37 -7.62 -4.76
N LEU A 118 -5.16 -8.78 -5.40
CA LEU A 118 -5.53 -10.05 -4.79
C LEU A 118 -4.68 -10.36 -3.55
N GLY A 119 -3.44 -9.89 -3.48
CA GLY A 119 -2.62 -9.98 -2.28
C GLY A 119 -3.28 -9.31 -1.06
N ALA A 120 -3.84 -8.11 -1.23
CA ALA A 120 -4.61 -7.45 -0.18
C ALA A 120 -5.90 -8.20 0.15
N VAL A 121 -6.60 -8.77 -0.85
CA VAL A 121 -7.80 -9.59 -0.65
C VAL A 121 -7.48 -10.84 0.18
N ARG A 122 -6.38 -11.55 -0.14
CA ARG A 122 -5.91 -12.72 0.63
C ARG A 122 -5.66 -12.37 2.09
N ALA A 123 -4.91 -11.30 2.34
CA ALA A 123 -4.62 -10.86 3.70
C ALA A 123 -5.91 -10.44 4.45
N VAL A 124 -6.82 -9.71 3.81
CA VAL A 124 -8.12 -9.38 4.42
C VAL A 124 -8.90 -10.65 4.75
N ARG A 125 -8.96 -11.64 3.87
CA ARG A 125 -9.61 -12.93 4.16
C ARG A 125 -9.00 -13.67 5.34
N ALA A 126 -7.69 -13.59 5.54
CA ALA A 126 -7.00 -14.25 6.63
C ALA A 126 -7.22 -13.56 7.99
N PHE A 127 -7.26 -12.22 8.03
CA PHE A 127 -7.28 -11.47 9.31
C PHE A 127 -8.65 -10.90 9.68
N LEU A 128 -9.48 -10.50 8.72
CA LEU A 128 -10.76 -9.85 8.97
C LEU A 128 -11.74 -10.68 9.83
N PRO A 129 -11.88 -12.01 9.65
CA PRO A 129 -12.83 -12.78 10.47
C PRO A 129 -12.59 -12.64 11.98
N ALA A 130 -11.33 -12.70 12.42
CA ALA A 130 -10.99 -12.54 13.83
C ALA A 130 -11.23 -11.10 14.33
N MET A 131 -10.97 -10.08 13.50
CA MET A 131 -11.28 -8.67 13.82
C MET A 131 -12.79 -8.47 13.99
N LEU A 132 -13.60 -9.03 13.08
CA LEU A 132 -15.05 -8.93 13.16
C LEU A 132 -15.63 -9.64 14.38
N ALA A 133 -15.10 -10.81 14.72
CA ALA A 133 -15.52 -11.57 15.91
C ALA A 133 -15.24 -10.79 17.22
N ARG A 134 -14.17 -10.01 17.26
CA ARG A 134 -13.84 -9.14 18.40
C ARG A 134 -14.57 -7.78 18.39
N GLY A 135 -15.13 -7.40 17.25
CA GLY A 135 -15.71 -6.07 17.06
C GLY A 135 -14.66 -4.94 17.09
N SER A 136 -13.40 -5.25 16.78
CA SER A 136 -12.30 -4.28 16.81
C SER A 136 -11.18 -4.64 15.84
N GLY A 137 -10.59 -3.62 15.23
CA GLY A 137 -9.47 -3.72 14.30
C GLY A 137 -9.43 -2.55 13.34
N HIS A 138 -8.35 -2.47 12.57
CA HIS A 138 -8.20 -1.48 11.51
C HIS A 138 -7.40 -2.05 10.34
N ILE A 139 -7.90 -1.85 9.12
CA ILE A 139 -7.24 -2.29 7.90
C ILE A 139 -6.80 -1.05 7.10
N VAL A 140 -5.54 -1.00 6.72
CA VAL A 140 -4.99 0.03 5.83
C VAL A 140 -4.60 -0.61 4.51
N ASN A 141 -5.15 -0.13 3.41
CA ASN A 141 -4.77 -0.57 2.07
C ASN A 141 -3.95 0.52 1.36
N THR A 142 -2.73 0.22 0.94
CA THR A 142 -1.88 1.16 0.18
C THR A 142 -2.20 1.09 -1.30
N ALA A 143 -3.08 2.00 -1.75
CA ALA A 143 -3.38 2.20 -3.14
C ALA A 143 -2.33 3.13 -3.81
N SER A 144 -2.75 4.21 -4.41
CA SER A 144 -1.95 5.26 -5.05
C SER A 144 -2.87 6.39 -5.47
N ILE A 145 -2.33 7.59 -5.64
CA ILE A 145 -3.02 8.64 -6.38
C ILE A 145 -3.42 8.17 -7.80
N GLY A 146 -2.62 7.27 -8.39
CA GLY A 146 -2.95 6.59 -9.66
C GLY A 146 -4.20 5.71 -9.61
N GLY A 147 -4.67 5.32 -8.43
CA GLY A 147 -5.95 4.64 -8.19
C GLY A 147 -7.15 5.56 -8.03
N LEU A 148 -6.93 6.87 -7.98
CA LEU A 148 -7.99 7.89 -7.88
C LEU A 148 -8.11 8.75 -9.14
N ILE A 149 -7.00 9.10 -9.77
CA ILE A 149 -7.01 10.09 -10.87
C ILE A 149 -6.69 9.50 -12.25
N GLY A 150 -6.07 8.32 -12.34
CA GLY A 150 -5.76 7.63 -13.59
C GLY A 150 -5.02 8.49 -14.64
N GLY A 151 -4.97 8.00 -15.87
CA GLY A 151 -4.59 8.79 -17.04
C GLY A 151 -3.09 9.09 -17.16
N ARG A 152 -2.21 8.23 -16.63
CA ARG A 152 -0.78 8.27 -16.94
C ARG A 152 -0.49 7.32 -18.10
N PRO A 153 0.18 7.76 -19.18
CA PRO A 153 0.65 6.87 -20.23
C PRO A 153 1.50 5.72 -19.65
N HIS A 154 1.49 4.60 -20.31
CA HIS A 154 2.29 3.39 -19.96
C HIS A 154 2.05 2.81 -18.55
N SER A 155 0.99 3.23 -17.84
CA SER A 155 0.70 2.78 -16.47
C SER A 155 -0.66 2.08 -16.34
N ALA A 156 -1.23 1.58 -17.43
CA ALA A 156 -2.61 1.07 -17.44
C ALA A 156 -2.81 -0.06 -16.40
N GLY A 157 -1.95 -1.08 -16.40
CA GLY A 157 -2.04 -2.19 -15.45
C GLY A 157 -1.87 -1.76 -14.00
N TYR A 158 -0.91 -0.87 -13.72
CA TYR A 158 -0.72 -0.31 -12.38
C TYR A 158 -1.95 0.49 -11.93
N SER A 159 -2.43 1.42 -12.75
CA SER A 159 -3.61 2.22 -12.43
C SER A 159 -4.83 1.34 -12.19
N ALA A 160 -5.09 0.35 -13.05
CA ALA A 160 -6.20 -0.58 -12.89
C ALA A 160 -6.14 -1.32 -11.55
N SER A 161 -4.96 -1.84 -11.16
CA SER A 161 -4.78 -2.55 -9.89
C SER A 161 -5.04 -1.64 -8.67
N LYS A 162 -4.64 -0.36 -8.75
CA LYS A 162 -4.83 0.59 -7.66
C LYS A 162 -6.26 1.15 -7.59
N PHE A 163 -6.98 1.30 -8.72
CA PHE A 163 -8.42 1.58 -8.73
C PHE A 163 -9.22 0.42 -8.15
N ALA A 164 -8.88 -0.82 -8.52
CA ALA A 164 -9.52 -2.02 -7.93
C ALA A 164 -9.37 -2.04 -6.41
N LEU A 165 -8.18 -1.69 -5.89
CA LEU A 165 -7.93 -1.65 -4.45
C LEU A 165 -8.70 -0.52 -3.75
N VAL A 166 -8.87 0.64 -4.38
CA VAL A 166 -9.71 1.73 -3.84
C VAL A 166 -11.16 1.28 -3.74
N GLY A 167 -11.77 0.78 -4.83
CA GLY A 167 -13.17 0.33 -4.83
C GLY A 167 -13.43 -0.83 -3.85
N PHE A 168 -12.47 -1.76 -3.74
CA PHE A 168 -12.51 -2.80 -2.71
C PHE A 168 -12.49 -2.22 -1.30
N SER A 169 -11.62 -1.21 -1.04
CA SER A 169 -11.50 -0.56 0.27
C SER A 169 -12.77 0.17 0.66
N GLU A 170 -13.46 0.84 -0.27
CA GLU A 170 -14.75 1.49 -0.03
C GLU A 170 -15.81 0.47 0.40
N THR A 171 -15.95 -0.62 -0.35
CA THR A 171 -16.90 -1.69 -0.02
C THR A 171 -16.55 -2.36 1.31
N LEU A 172 -15.26 -2.60 1.57
CA LEU A 172 -14.78 -3.16 2.82
C LEU A 172 -15.10 -2.25 4.01
N ALA A 173 -14.94 -0.93 3.86
CA ALA A 173 -15.24 0.05 4.90
C ALA A 173 -16.73 0.04 5.29
N VAL A 174 -17.62 -0.07 4.31
CA VAL A 174 -19.07 -0.21 4.53
C VAL A 174 -19.38 -1.54 5.24
N HIS A 175 -18.80 -2.64 4.75
CA HIS A 175 -19.05 -3.99 5.28
C HIS A 175 -18.55 -4.18 6.72
N ALA A 176 -17.36 -3.66 7.04
CA ALA A 176 -16.68 -3.90 8.30
C ALA A 176 -16.93 -2.80 9.35
N GLY A 177 -17.24 -1.58 8.90
CA GLY A 177 -17.38 -0.41 9.76
C GLY A 177 -18.48 -0.54 10.80
N SER A 178 -19.67 -1.05 10.41
CA SER A 178 -20.80 -1.30 11.32
C SER A 178 -20.50 -2.39 12.37
N ARG A 179 -19.43 -3.17 12.16
CA ARG A 179 -18.98 -4.23 13.05
C ARG A 179 -17.69 -3.89 13.80
N GLY A 180 -17.37 -2.59 13.94
CA GLY A 180 -16.27 -2.09 14.75
C GLY A 180 -14.89 -2.13 14.10
N VAL A 181 -14.75 -2.58 12.85
CA VAL A 181 -13.47 -2.63 12.14
C VAL A 181 -13.34 -1.41 11.22
N GLY A 182 -12.31 -0.58 11.44
CA GLY A 182 -11.98 0.57 10.60
C GLY A 182 -11.28 0.17 9.32
N VAL A 183 -11.42 1.00 8.29
CA VAL A 183 -10.67 0.84 7.04
C VAL A 183 -10.16 2.19 6.58
N SER A 184 -8.88 2.24 6.20
CA SER A 184 -8.25 3.38 5.54
C SER A 184 -7.68 2.97 4.19
N VAL A 185 -7.75 3.86 3.20
CA VAL A 185 -7.04 3.71 1.94
C VAL A 185 -6.00 4.81 1.82
N LEU A 186 -4.73 4.41 1.84
CA LEU A 186 -3.61 5.31 1.61
C LEU A 186 -3.41 5.46 0.10
N CYS A 187 -3.50 6.68 -0.40
CA CYS A 187 -3.31 7.03 -1.81
C CYS A 187 -2.10 7.98 -1.95
N PRO A 188 -0.87 7.44 -1.91
CA PRO A 188 0.32 8.27 -2.01
C PRO A 188 0.45 8.90 -3.39
N GLY A 189 1.02 10.11 -3.41
CA GLY A 189 1.66 10.69 -4.58
C GLY A 189 3.07 10.17 -4.76
N GLY A 190 4.01 11.05 -5.12
CA GLY A 190 5.44 10.73 -5.10
C GLY A 190 5.92 10.52 -3.66
N VAL A 191 6.48 9.36 -3.37
CA VAL A 191 7.16 9.04 -2.10
C VAL A 191 8.50 8.41 -2.44
N ARG A 192 9.59 8.88 -1.82
CA ARG A 192 10.96 8.38 -2.07
C ARG A 192 11.11 6.96 -1.55
N THR A 193 10.87 5.98 -2.39
CA THR A 193 10.86 4.56 -2.03
C THR A 193 11.66 3.73 -3.04
N ASN A 194 11.89 2.48 -2.70
CA ASN A 194 12.50 1.47 -3.57
C ASN A 194 11.50 0.86 -4.59
N LEU A 195 10.32 1.46 -4.79
CA LEU A 195 9.32 0.91 -5.71
C LEU A 195 9.85 0.78 -7.14
N THR A 196 10.80 1.65 -7.54
CA THR A 196 11.46 1.60 -8.83
C THR A 196 12.38 0.39 -9.01
N GLU A 197 12.89 -0.21 -7.92
CA GLU A 197 13.68 -1.45 -7.98
C GLU A 197 12.83 -2.67 -8.41
N GLN A 198 11.51 -2.58 -8.31
CA GLN A 198 10.57 -3.66 -8.57
C GLN A 198 9.64 -3.34 -9.75
N ILE A 199 10.15 -2.59 -10.71
CA ILE A 199 9.41 -2.30 -11.94
C ILE A 199 9.56 -3.45 -12.91
N ARG A 200 8.43 -3.95 -13.42
CA ARG A 200 8.39 -4.79 -14.60
C ARG A 200 8.10 -3.91 -15.83
N LEU A 201 8.93 -4.02 -16.85
CA LEU A 201 8.70 -3.39 -18.15
C LEU A 201 8.14 -4.44 -19.11
N SER A 202 6.95 -4.20 -19.65
CA SER A 202 6.30 -5.11 -20.61
C SER A 202 6.96 -5.12 -21.99
N ASP A 203 7.64 -4.02 -22.35
CA ASP A 203 8.46 -3.92 -23.56
C ASP A 203 9.80 -3.30 -23.18
N ALA A 204 10.84 -4.14 -23.11
CA ALA A 204 12.18 -3.70 -22.74
C ALA A 204 12.90 -2.95 -23.88
N ALA A 205 12.30 -2.87 -25.09
CA ALA A 205 12.94 -2.26 -26.25
C ALA A 205 13.17 -0.76 -26.11
N GLU A 206 12.32 -0.06 -25.31
CA GLU A 206 12.45 1.38 -25.09
C GLU A 206 13.26 1.76 -23.85
N GLY A 207 13.66 0.78 -23.03
CA GLY A 207 14.39 1.02 -21.78
C GLY A 207 13.58 1.81 -20.71
N PRO A 208 14.14 1.98 -19.50
CA PRO A 208 13.46 2.68 -18.41
C PRO A 208 13.15 4.15 -18.71
N GLU A 209 14.01 4.82 -19.47
CA GLU A 209 13.94 6.25 -19.78
C GLU A 209 12.70 6.59 -20.63
N GLY A 210 12.30 5.71 -21.56
CA GLY A 210 11.13 5.90 -22.41
C GLY A 210 9.79 5.88 -21.66
N TYR A 211 9.76 5.39 -20.43
CA TYR A 211 8.52 5.27 -19.65
C TYR A 211 8.37 6.27 -18.50
N GLY A 212 9.21 7.30 -18.45
CA GLY A 212 9.10 8.39 -17.47
C GLY A 212 9.31 7.93 -16.04
N LEU A 213 10.25 7.02 -15.80
CA LEU A 213 10.58 6.53 -14.46
C LEU A 213 11.26 7.59 -13.60
N GLU A 214 12.03 8.51 -14.21
CA GLU A 214 12.66 9.64 -13.54
C GLU A 214 11.61 10.59 -12.93
N GLU A 215 10.44 10.71 -13.57
CA GLU A 215 9.31 11.49 -13.07
C GLU A 215 8.47 10.76 -12.00
N ALA A 216 8.79 9.50 -11.68
CA ALA A 216 7.98 8.69 -10.77
C ALA A 216 7.83 9.34 -9.39
N PHE A 217 8.83 10.10 -8.97
CA PHE A 217 8.85 10.75 -7.66
C PHE A 217 8.63 12.26 -7.72
N GLY A 218 8.89 12.94 -8.84
CA GLY A 218 8.75 14.39 -8.96
C GLY A 218 9.54 15.20 -7.90
N PRO A 219 9.68 16.50 -8.05
CA PRO A 219 10.42 17.34 -7.09
C PRO A 219 9.76 17.42 -5.71
N ASP A 220 8.47 17.18 -5.65
CA ASP A 220 7.64 17.28 -4.43
C ASP A 220 7.42 15.93 -3.75
N ALA A 221 8.24 14.93 -4.05
CA ALA A 221 8.13 13.62 -3.40
C ALA A 221 8.44 13.74 -1.91
N VAL A 222 7.54 13.17 -1.09
CA VAL A 222 7.70 13.14 0.37
C VAL A 222 8.55 11.95 0.81
N GLU A 223 9.13 12.04 2.01
CA GLU A 223 9.83 10.91 2.61
C GLU A 223 8.83 9.86 3.13
N PRO A 224 9.20 8.56 3.15
CA PRO A 224 8.35 7.48 3.64
C PRO A 224 7.82 7.69 5.06
N GLU A 225 8.60 8.35 5.91
CA GLU A 225 8.25 8.65 7.29
C GLU A 225 7.06 9.63 7.38
N ALA A 226 6.95 10.57 6.46
CA ALA A 226 5.81 11.50 6.40
C ALA A 226 4.52 10.76 6.02
N ALA A 227 4.61 9.81 5.09
CA ALA A 227 3.47 8.95 4.74
C ALA A 227 3.09 8.03 5.92
N ALA A 228 4.08 7.47 6.62
CA ALA A 228 3.87 6.64 7.80
C ALA A 228 3.14 7.39 8.92
N ALA A 229 3.55 8.63 9.24
CA ALA A 229 2.88 9.45 10.24
C ALA A 229 1.38 9.64 9.91
N GLN A 230 1.05 9.93 8.64
CA GLN A 230 -0.34 10.10 8.21
C GLN A 230 -1.15 8.79 8.31
N VAL A 231 -0.51 7.62 8.11
CA VAL A 231 -1.15 6.32 8.33
C VAL A 231 -1.50 6.13 9.80
N LEU A 232 -0.57 6.40 10.71
CA LEU A 232 -0.82 6.27 12.14
C LEU A 232 -1.96 7.18 12.60
N ASP A 233 -1.97 8.43 12.15
CA ASP A 233 -3.04 9.39 12.45
C ASP A 233 -4.38 8.90 11.90
N ALA A 234 -4.42 8.40 10.66
CA ALA A 234 -5.63 7.89 10.05
C ALA A 234 -6.20 6.67 10.79
N VAL A 235 -5.34 5.79 11.32
CA VAL A 235 -5.77 4.64 12.15
C VAL A 235 -6.42 5.13 13.45
N VAL A 236 -5.84 6.12 14.13
CA VAL A 236 -6.37 6.70 15.37
C VAL A 236 -7.69 7.40 15.10
N GLU A 237 -7.76 8.22 14.06
CA GLU A 237 -8.93 9.02 13.68
C GLU A 237 -10.00 8.19 12.94
N ARG A 238 -9.71 6.96 12.57
CA ARG A 238 -10.55 6.09 11.71
C ARG A 238 -10.90 6.76 10.38
N ARG A 239 -9.98 7.55 9.84
CA ARG A 239 -10.14 8.28 8.58
C ARG A 239 -10.00 7.33 7.39
N PHE A 240 -10.96 7.38 6.47
CA PHE A 240 -10.97 6.49 5.30
C PHE A 240 -9.91 6.86 4.27
N LEU A 241 -9.94 8.08 3.72
CA LEU A 241 -9.02 8.50 2.66
C LEU A 241 -7.79 9.21 3.24
N VAL A 242 -6.60 8.73 2.87
CA VAL A 242 -5.31 9.31 3.27
C VAL A 242 -4.53 9.72 2.03
N LEU A 243 -4.36 11.03 1.83
CA LEU A 243 -3.59 11.62 0.74
C LEU A 243 -2.29 12.18 1.29
N THR A 244 -1.14 11.79 0.74
CA THR A 244 0.17 12.29 1.20
C THR A 244 0.47 13.73 0.75
N ASP A 245 -0.30 14.24 -0.20
CA ASP A 245 -0.18 15.60 -0.73
C ASP A 245 -1.57 16.25 -0.81
N PRO A 246 -1.81 17.39 -0.14
CA PRO A 246 -3.10 18.06 -0.15
C PRO A 246 -3.53 18.55 -1.54
N ARG A 247 -2.59 18.71 -2.49
CA ARG A 247 -2.92 19.07 -3.88
C ARG A 247 -3.72 17.99 -4.59
N HIS A 248 -3.58 16.74 -4.17
CA HIS A 248 -4.31 15.60 -4.74
C HIS A 248 -5.81 15.68 -4.46
N GLN A 249 -6.22 16.30 -3.37
CA GLN A 249 -7.64 16.55 -3.08
C GLN A 249 -8.27 17.40 -4.19
N LYS A 250 -7.63 18.51 -4.57
CA LYS A 250 -8.12 19.38 -5.66
C LYS A 250 -8.12 18.67 -7.01
N MET A 251 -7.14 17.81 -7.27
CA MET A 251 -7.11 17.02 -8.50
C MET A 251 -8.27 16.02 -8.57
N LEU A 252 -8.59 15.38 -7.46
CA LEU A 252 -9.73 14.46 -7.35
C LEU A 252 -11.05 15.20 -7.55
N GLU A 253 -11.26 16.33 -6.89
CA GLU A 253 -12.44 17.19 -7.04
C GLU A 253 -12.64 17.60 -8.49
N ARG A 254 -11.57 18.07 -9.15
CA ARG A 254 -11.61 18.44 -10.57
C ARG A 254 -11.97 17.26 -11.49
N ARG A 255 -11.44 16.06 -11.20
CA ARG A 255 -11.77 14.85 -11.96
C ARG A 255 -13.24 14.47 -11.81
N VAL A 256 -13.76 14.54 -10.60
CA VAL A 256 -15.15 14.13 -10.29
C VAL A 256 -16.15 15.16 -10.84
N SER A 257 -15.80 16.46 -10.89
CA SER A 257 -16.69 17.51 -11.39
C SER A 257 -16.96 17.40 -12.89
N ASP A 258 -15.99 16.94 -13.70
CA ASP A 258 -16.13 16.75 -15.14
C ASP A 258 -15.13 15.70 -15.64
N LEU A 259 -15.58 14.45 -15.72
CA LEU A 259 -14.74 13.33 -16.13
C LEU A 259 -14.33 13.40 -17.61
N ASP A 260 -15.22 13.89 -18.49
CA ASP A 260 -14.96 14.00 -19.92
C ASP A 260 -13.89 15.06 -20.19
N ALA A 261 -14.01 16.24 -19.58
CA ALA A 261 -12.98 17.28 -19.66
C ALA A 261 -11.65 16.82 -19.05
N TRP A 262 -11.69 16.05 -17.96
CA TRP A 262 -10.49 15.47 -17.36
C TRP A 262 -9.75 14.53 -18.31
N VAL A 263 -10.46 13.60 -18.96
CA VAL A 263 -9.89 12.64 -19.92
C VAL A 263 -9.33 13.37 -21.14
N ALA A 264 -10.08 14.33 -21.71
CA ALA A 264 -9.65 15.12 -22.86
C ALA A 264 -8.36 15.90 -22.57
N ALA A 265 -8.25 16.54 -21.40
CA ALA A 265 -7.05 17.27 -21.00
C ALA A 265 -5.81 16.35 -20.84
N ARG A 266 -6.02 15.12 -20.36
CA ARG A 266 -4.94 14.12 -20.24
C ARG A 266 -4.48 13.59 -21.58
N ALA A 267 -5.41 13.34 -22.51
CA ALA A 267 -5.10 12.94 -23.87
C ALA A 267 -4.27 14.01 -24.60
N ALA A 268 -4.68 15.29 -24.51
CA ALA A 268 -3.94 16.40 -25.09
C ALA A 268 -2.53 16.56 -24.51
N ALA A 269 -2.35 16.38 -23.19
CA ALA A 269 -1.05 16.42 -22.54
C ALA A 269 -0.17 15.22 -22.92
N GLY A 270 -0.73 14.05 -23.20
CA GLY A 270 -0.01 12.88 -23.72
C GLY A 270 0.51 13.13 -25.15
N ALA A 271 -0.31 13.69 -26.03
CA ALA A 271 0.06 14.01 -27.41
C ALA A 271 1.19 15.07 -27.52
N ALA A 272 1.33 15.96 -26.54
CA ALA A 272 2.38 16.99 -26.52
C ALA A 272 3.75 16.45 -26.05
N ARG A 273 3.83 15.21 -25.59
CA ARG A 273 5.06 14.57 -25.08
C ARG A 273 5.61 13.47 -26.00
N GLY A 274 4.86 13.05 -27.03
CA GLY A 274 5.26 12.11 -28.09
C GLY A 274 5.62 12.84 -29.36
#